data_872197448ab10df91643c2946c261cb8
#
_entry.id   872197448ab10df91643c2946c261cb8
#
_cell.length_a   1.000
_cell.length_b   1.000
_cell.length_c   1.000
_cell.angle_alpha   90.00
_cell.angle_beta   90.00
_cell.angle_gamma   90.00
#
_symmetry.space_group_name_H-M   'P 1'
#
loop_
_entity.id
_entity.type
_entity.pdbx_description
1 polymer ?
#
loop_
_entity_poly.entity_id
_entity_poly.type
_entity_poly.pdbx_seq_one_letter_code
_entity_poly.pdbx_strand_id
1 'polypeptide(L)' 'MKNNVKFLRKQMDMRQEDLAGRLGVTRQTIIAIENDKYDPTLSLAFKLADLLGTTVDELFSPGRP' A
#
# COMPACT_ATOMS: atom_id res chain seq x y z
N MET A 1 -6.37 8.77 -1.03
CA MET A 1 -5.39 8.92 -2.10
C MET A 1 -5.36 7.66 -2.94
N LYS A 2 -5.48 7.79 -4.24
CA LYS A 2 -5.45 6.62 -5.13
C LYS A 2 -4.08 5.99 -5.12
N ASN A 3 -4.04 4.67 -5.30
CA ASN A 3 -2.79 3.94 -5.21
C ASN A 3 -2.86 2.61 -5.96
N ASN A 4 -1.69 2.01 -6.15
CA ASN A 4 -1.52 0.73 -6.83
C ASN A 4 -1.19 -0.40 -5.85
N VAL A 5 -1.47 -0.23 -4.57
CA VAL A 5 -1.10 -1.21 -3.56
C VAL A 5 -1.74 -2.57 -3.85
N LYS A 6 -3.04 -2.59 -4.09
CA LYS A 6 -3.76 -3.82 -4.35
C LYS A 6 -3.22 -4.54 -5.59
N PHE A 7 -2.99 -3.78 -6.67
CA PHE A 7 -2.49 -4.33 -7.93
C PHE A 7 -1.11 -4.98 -7.73
N LEU A 8 -0.19 -4.25 -7.12
CA LEU A 8 1.17 -4.76 -6.92
C LEU A 8 1.22 -5.91 -5.92
N ARG A 9 0.39 -5.82 -4.87
CA ARG A 9 0.28 -6.91 -3.90
C ARG A 9 -0.15 -8.21 -4.58
N LYS A 10 -1.17 -8.13 -5.43
CA LYS A 10 -1.68 -9.30 -6.14
C LYS A 10 -0.66 -9.87 -7.12
N GLN A 11 0.12 -9.02 -7.74
CA GLN A 11 1.19 -9.49 -8.62
C GLN A 11 2.25 -10.29 -7.86
N MET A 12 2.41 -10.03 -6.58
CA MET A 12 3.34 -10.77 -5.72
C MET A 12 2.67 -11.94 -5.00
N ASP A 13 1.45 -12.27 -5.37
CA ASP A 13 0.68 -13.37 -4.77
C ASP A 13 0.53 -13.24 -3.26
N MET A 14 0.43 -12.01 -2.77
CA MET A 14 0.24 -11.74 -1.35
C MET A 14 -1.21 -11.44 -1.04
N ARG A 15 -1.70 -11.97 0.10
CA ARG A 15 -2.99 -11.59 0.64
C ARG A 15 -2.82 -10.32 1.46
N GLN A 16 -3.95 -9.66 1.75
CA GLN A 16 -3.91 -8.44 2.58
C GLN A 16 -3.26 -8.71 3.94
N GLU A 17 -3.57 -9.85 4.55
CA GLU A 17 -2.97 -10.19 5.85
C GLU A 17 -1.47 -10.45 5.75
N ASP A 18 -1.00 -10.98 4.62
CA ASP A 18 0.43 -11.20 4.42
C ASP A 18 1.18 -9.88 4.36
N LEU A 19 0.63 -8.93 3.61
CA LEU A 19 1.22 -7.61 3.49
C LEU A 19 1.22 -6.89 4.85
N ALA A 20 0.08 -6.95 5.55
CA ALA A 20 -0.05 -6.34 6.87
C ALA A 20 1.00 -6.89 7.84
N GLY A 21 1.18 -8.21 7.85
CA GLY A 21 2.17 -8.84 8.71
C GLY A 21 3.60 -8.38 8.43
N ARG A 22 3.94 -8.24 7.16
CA ARG A 22 5.28 -7.79 6.78
C ARG A 22 5.54 -6.34 7.17
N LEU A 23 4.50 -5.53 7.22
CA LEU A 23 4.62 -4.11 7.55
C LEU A 23 4.39 -3.81 9.03
N GLY A 24 3.98 -4.81 9.80
CA GLY A 24 3.70 -4.62 11.22
C GLY A 24 2.45 -3.80 11.50
N VAL A 25 1.47 -3.85 10.58
CA VAL A 25 0.18 -3.17 10.75
C VAL A 25 -0.94 -4.19 10.70
N THR A 26 -2.17 -3.74 10.98
CA THR A 26 -3.32 -4.63 10.92
C THR A 26 -3.82 -4.78 9.49
N ARG A 27 -4.53 -5.88 9.22
CA ARG A 27 -5.18 -6.09 7.93
C ARG A 27 -6.15 -4.95 7.61
N GLN A 28 -6.85 -4.43 8.63
CA GLN A 28 -7.77 -3.31 8.44
C GLN A 28 -7.08 -2.08 7.88
N THR A 29 -5.84 -1.84 8.30
CA THR A 29 -5.05 -0.73 7.76
C THR A 29 -4.79 -0.91 6.27
N ILE A 30 -4.45 -2.12 5.85
CA ILE A 30 -4.22 -2.40 4.43
C ILE A 30 -5.52 -2.22 3.63
N ILE A 31 -6.63 -2.75 4.15
CA ILE A 31 -7.93 -2.59 3.50
C ILE A 31 -8.27 -1.11 3.32
N ALA A 32 -8.07 -0.31 4.35
CA ALA A 32 -8.37 1.12 4.30
C ALA A 32 -7.49 1.85 3.29
N ILE A 33 -6.21 1.49 3.22
CA ILE A 33 -5.29 2.09 2.24
C ILE A 33 -5.73 1.73 0.82
N GLU A 34 -6.01 0.45 0.57
CA GLU A 34 -6.39 -0.02 -0.77
C GLU A 34 -7.71 0.59 -1.25
N ASN A 35 -8.60 0.92 -0.33
CA ASN A 35 -9.90 1.51 -0.64
C ASN A 35 -9.90 3.04 -0.62
N ASP A 36 -8.73 3.66 -0.59
CA ASP A 36 -8.56 5.12 -0.58
C ASP A 36 -9.24 5.79 0.63
N LYS A 37 -9.39 5.07 1.73
CA LYS A 37 -10.03 5.59 2.95
C LYS A 37 -9.02 6.10 3.98
N TYR A 38 -7.75 5.79 3.81
CA TYR A 38 -6.71 6.14 4.75
C TYR A 38 -5.41 6.36 4.00
N ASP A 39 -4.79 7.51 4.22
CA ASP A 39 -3.48 7.80 3.65
C ASP A 39 -2.43 7.39 4.67
N PRO A 40 -1.49 6.52 4.32
CA PRO A 40 -0.48 6.08 5.28
C PRO A 40 0.45 7.21 5.68
N THR A 41 1.09 7.05 6.83
CA THR A 41 2.18 7.94 7.22
C THR A 41 3.29 7.83 6.17
N LEU A 42 4.16 8.83 6.12
CA LEU A 42 5.27 8.80 5.18
C LEU A 42 6.17 7.58 5.41
N SER A 43 6.42 7.26 6.67
CA SER A 43 7.22 6.09 7.02
C SER A 43 6.60 4.80 6.46
N LEU A 44 5.30 4.63 6.63
CA LEU A 44 4.61 3.44 6.13
C LEU A 44 4.58 3.44 4.61
N ALA A 45 4.42 4.61 3.98
CA ALA A 45 4.42 4.72 2.53
C ALA A 45 5.75 4.26 1.93
N PHE A 46 6.87 4.65 2.54
CA PHE A 46 8.19 4.21 2.09
C PHE A 46 8.37 2.69 2.27
N LYS A 47 7.90 2.14 3.39
CA LYS A 47 7.98 0.69 3.62
C LYS A 47 7.16 -0.08 2.60
N LEU A 48 5.96 0.42 2.29
CA LEU A 48 5.10 -0.18 1.27
C LEU A 48 5.79 -0.18 -0.10
N ALA A 49 6.31 0.97 -0.50
CA ALA A 49 6.96 1.09 -1.80
C ALA A 49 8.16 0.16 -1.90
N ASP A 50 8.98 0.11 -0.86
CA ASP A 50 10.15 -0.74 -0.82
C ASP A 50 9.77 -2.22 -0.94
N LEU A 51 8.79 -2.65 -0.16
CA LEU A 51 8.34 -4.03 -0.17
C LEU A 51 7.73 -4.43 -1.52
N LEU A 52 7.00 -3.51 -2.15
CA LEU A 52 6.33 -3.78 -3.41
C LEU A 52 7.21 -3.50 -4.63
N GLY A 53 8.47 -3.12 -4.42
CA GLY A 53 9.42 -2.92 -5.51
C GLY A 53 9.16 -1.70 -6.37
N THR A 54 8.67 -0.63 -5.76
CA THR A 54 8.31 0.60 -6.47
C THR A 54 8.74 1.82 -5.65
N THR A 55 8.34 3.00 -6.09
CA THR A 55 8.61 4.25 -5.37
C THR A 55 7.31 4.80 -4.81
N VAL A 56 7.41 5.70 -3.84
CA VAL A 56 6.20 6.29 -3.22
C VAL A 56 5.38 7.05 -4.26
N ASP A 57 6.03 7.81 -5.11
CA ASP A 57 5.31 8.61 -6.12
C ASP A 57 4.72 7.77 -7.24
N GLU A 58 5.23 6.56 -7.48
CA GLU A 58 4.60 5.63 -8.41
C GLU A 58 3.48 4.84 -7.76
N LEU A 59 3.62 4.57 -6.46
CA LEU A 59 2.64 3.78 -5.72
C LEU A 59 1.38 4.59 -5.42
N PHE A 60 1.53 5.85 -5.08
CA PHE A 60 0.43 6.72 -4.68
C PHE A 60 0.22 7.84 -5.69
N SER A 61 -1.05 8.02 -6.08
CA SER A 61 -1.44 9.09 -7.00
C SER A 61 -2.40 10.04 -6.28
N PRO A 62 -1.99 11.27 -5.96
CA PRO A 62 -2.83 12.18 -5.18
C PRO A 62 -3.92 12.86 -6.00
N GLY A 63 -4.67 12.11 -6.79
CA GLY A 63 -5.83 12.64 -7.47
C GLY A 63 -5.56 13.60 -8.62
N ARG A 64 -4.40 13.57 -9.20
CA ARG A 64 -4.12 14.36 -10.38
C ARG A 64 -4.89 13.84 -11.59
N PRO A 65 -5.23 14.72 -12.51
CA PRO A 65 -5.79 14.25 -13.79
C PRO A 65 -4.81 13.35 -14.52
#